data_13b647cf196e1ceb9694d83dab719635
#
_entry.id   13b647cf196e1ceb9694d83dab719635
#
_cell.length_a   1.000
_cell.length_b   1.000
_cell.length_c   1.000
_cell.angle_alpha   90.00
_cell.angle_beta   90.00
_cell.angle_gamma   90.00
#
_symmetry.space_group_name_H-M   'P 1'
#
loop_
_entity.id
_entity.type
_entity.pdbx_description
1 polymer ?
#
loop_
_entity_poly.entity_id
_entity_poly.type
_entity_poly.pdbx_seq_one_letter_code
_entity_poly.pdbx_strand_id
1 'polypeptide(L)'
;MDKDCPTLYFIAGVTASGKSALAMDWAEKNNAEILSCDSIAIYQGMNIGSAKPSIHDQSRVQHYGLDLENVDKRYDISKYLKYAKGVITEAYKRKSRILVVGGSGFYLRSFFSAVVDEVVVSKDIRKSVEALYLDEGLTGLL
;
A
#
# COMPACT_ATOMS: atom_id res chain seq x y z
N MET A 1 18.27 -19.91 7.52
CA MET A 1 17.32 -19.15 6.67
C MET A 1 16.32 -20.15 6.14
N ASP A 2 15.07 -20.06 6.57
CA ASP A 2 14.01 -20.92 6.05
C ASP A 2 13.93 -20.75 4.53
N LYS A 3 14.14 -21.86 3.83
CA LYS A 3 14.11 -21.91 2.35
C LYS A 3 12.72 -21.63 1.76
N ASP A 4 11.72 -21.48 2.61
CA ASP A 4 10.30 -21.32 2.23
C ASP A 4 9.72 -19.90 2.45
N CYS A 5 10.56 -18.91 2.77
CA CYS A 5 10.08 -17.53 2.91
C CYS A 5 10.28 -16.74 1.61
N PRO A 6 9.24 -16.08 1.06
CA PRO A 6 9.37 -15.27 -0.14
C PRO A 6 10.33 -14.10 0.07
N THR A 7 11.26 -13.91 -0.86
CA THR A 7 12.11 -12.72 -0.87
C THR A 7 11.34 -11.56 -1.50
N LEU A 8 11.20 -10.47 -0.77
CA LEU A 8 10.62 -9.22 -1.26
C LEU A 8 11.71 -8.21 -1.55
N TYR A 9 11.57 -7.52 -2.66
CA TYR A 9 12.45 -6.41 -3.06
C TYR A 9 11.73 -5.10 -2.85
N PHE A 10 12.44 -4.04 -2.48
CA PHE A 10 11.86 -2.73 -2.20
C PHE A 10 12.58 -1.61 -2.93
N ILE A 11 11.82 -0.73 -3.58
CA ILE A 11 12.29 0.58 -4.05
C ILE A 11 11.48 1.65 -3.33
N ALA A 12 12.13 2.36 -2.44
CA ALA A 12 11.54 3.44 -1.66
C ALA A 12 12.22 4.79 -2.00
N GLY A 13 11.47 5.87 -1.89
CA GLY A 13 12.00 7.22 -2.09
C GLY A 13 10.90 8.25 -2.25
N VAL A 14 11.28 9.52 -2.22
CA VAL A 14 10.35 10.65 -2.34
C VAL A 14 9.71 10.72 -3.73
N THR A 15 8.59 11.42 -3.84
CA THR A 15 7.94 11.70 -5.13
C THR A 15 8.91 12.39 -6.08
N ALA A 16 8.81 12.11 -7.38
CA ALA A 16 9.67 12.64 -8.44
C ALA A 16 11.17 12.23 -8.38
N SER A 17 11.55 11.23 -7.55
CA SER A 17 12.93 10.72 -7.48
C SER A 17 13.32 9.72 -8.58
N GLY A 18 12.44 9.44 -9.54
CA GLY A 18 12.70 8.46 -10.60
C GLY A 18 12.39 7.01 -10.23
N LYS A 19 11.80 6.74 -9.05
CA LYS A 19 11.45 5.37 -8.58
C LYS A 19 10.72 4.53 -9.62
N SER A 20 9.71 5.10 -10.27
CA SER A 20 8.85 4.35 -11.19
C SER A 20 9.63 3.86 -12.41
N ALA A 21 10.50 4.70 -12.98
CA ALA A 21 11.35 4.31 -14.11
C ALA A 21 12.34 3.21 -13.70
N LEU A 22 12.99 3.36 -12.53
CA LEU A 22 13.88 2.36 -11.98
C LEU A 22 13.16 1.04 -11.69
N ALA A 23 11.94 1.12 -11.15
CA ALA A 23 11.14 -0.05 -10.84
C ALA A 23 10.73 -0.83 -12.08
N MET A 24 10.33 -0.14 -13.15
CA MET A 24 10.00 -0.74 -14.44
C MET A 24 11.22 -1.46 -15.04
N ASP A 25 12.36 -0.77 -15.14
CA ASP A 25 13.60 -1.35 -15.67
C ASP A 25 14.04 -2.59 -14.87
N TRP A 26 13.99 -2.50 -13.55
CA TRP A 26 14.36 -3.62 -12.69
C TRP A 26 13.37 -4.79 -12.82
N ALA A 27 12.07 -4.51 -12.83
CA ALA A 27 11.04 -5.54 -12.92
C ALA A 27 11.12 -6.31 -14.25
N GLU A 28 11.31 -5.62 -15.37
CA GLU A 28 11.48 -6.26 -16.67
C GLU A 28 12.73 -7.15 -16.73
N LYS A 29 13.88 -6.65 -16.25
CA LYS A 29 15.15 -7.40 -16.24
C LYS A 29 15.10 -8.63 -15.34
N ASN A 30 14.28 -8.63 -14.31
CA ASN A 30 14.21 -9.68 -13.30
C ASN A 30 12.95 -10.53 -13.37
N ASN A 31 12.10 -10.33 -14.38
CA ASN A 31 10.79 -10.97 -14.50
C ASN A 31 10.00 -10.88 -13.20
N ALA A 32 9.86 -9.65 -12.68
CA ALA A 32 9.19 -9.36 -11.41
C ALA A 32 7.86 -8.63 -11.64
N GLU A 33 6.97 -8.78 -10.69
CA GLU A 33 5.69 -8.09 -10.62
C GLU A 33 5.82 -6.93 -9.62
N ILE A 34 5.15 -5.80 -9.87
CA ILE A 34 5.22 -4.61 -9.02
C ILE A 34 4.02 -4.55 -8.08
N LEU A 35 4.27 -4.38 -6.78
CA LEU A 35 3.26 -4.05 -5.78
C LEU A 35 3.40 -2.59 -5.39
N SER A 36 2.44 -1.76 -5.81
CA SER A 36 2.40 -0.34 -5.45
C SER A 36 2.13 -0.18 -3.95
N CYS A 37 3.00 0.57 -3.29
CA CYS A 37 2.93 0.91 -1.87
C CYS A 37 2.71 2.43 -1.72
N ASP A 38 1.56 2.90 -2.26
CA ASP A 38 1.19 4.31 -2.30
C ASP A 38 -0.26 4.48 -1.83
N SER A 39 -0.48 5.39 -0.89
CA SER A 39 -1.79 5.62 -0.26
C SER A 39 -2.83 6.29 -1.18
N ILE A 40 -2.41 6.83 -2.32
CA ILE A 40 -3.29 7.51 -3.28
C ILE A 40 -3.55 6.62 -4.49
N ALA A 41 -2.56 5.90 -4.97
CA ALA A 41 -2.69 5.03 -6.15
C ALA A 41 -3.74 3.91 -5.97
N ILE A 42 -4.10 3.58 -4.74
CA ILE A 42 -5.14 2.60 -4.40
C ILE A 42 -6.55 3.05 -4.79
N TYR A 43 -6.79 4.35 -4.99
CA TYR A 43 -8.12 4.87 -5.29
C TYR A 43 -8.41 4.91 -6.80
N GLN A 44 -9.60 4.43 -7.18
CA GLN A 44 -10.07 4.47 -8.57
C GLN A 44 -10.26 5.91 -9.04
N GLY A 45 -9.93 6.16 -10.31
CA GLY A 45 -10.11 7.48 -10.94
C GLY A 45 -9.08 8.53 -10.57
N MET A 46 -8.24 8.31 -9.56
CA MET A 46 -7.16 9.24 -9.20
C MET A 46 -5.91 9.01 -10.07
N ASN A 47 -6.02 9.33 -11.35
CA ASN A 47 -4.97 9.04 -12.35
C ASN A 47 -4.05 10.24 -12.61
N ILE A 48 -4.46 11.44 -12.21
CA ILE A 48 -3.69 12.69 -12.39
C ILE A 48 -3.14 13.12 -11.02
N GLY A 49 -1.86 13.45 -10.96
CA GLY A 49 -1.20 13.88 -9.72
C GLY A 49 -0.86 12.77 -8.72
N SER A 50 -1.25 11.53 -8.99
CA SER A 50 -1.02 10.38 -8.11
C SER A 50 0.25 9.58 -8.44
N ALA A 51 0.97 9.96 -9.51
CA ALA A 51 2.10 9.19 -10.07
C ALA A 51 1.77 7.70 -10.35
N LYS A 52 0.50 7.38 -10.57
CA LYS A 52 0.04 6.05 -10.95
C LYS A 52 0.69 5.63 -12.28
N PRO A 53 1.14 4.38 -12.44
CA PRO A 53 1.74 3.91 -13.67
C PRO A 53 0.75 4.00 -14.83
N SER A 54 1.24 4.35 -16.02
CA SER A 54 0.43 4.44 -17.22
C SER A 54 -0.14 3.07 -17.62
N ILE A 55 -1.19 3.05 -18.44
CA ILE A 55 -1.74 1.82 -19.01
C ILE A 55 -0.66 1.08 -19.82
N HIS A 56 0.21 1.82 -20.50
CA HIS A 56 1.36 1.25 -21.24
C HIS A 56 2.33 0.54 -20.28
N ASP A 57 2.68 1.15 -19.13
CA ASP A 57 3.58 0.51 -18.15
C ASP A 57 2.92 -0.72 -17.53
N GLN A 58 1.62 -0.63 -17.21
CA GLN A 58 0.85 -1.76 -16.68
C GLN A 58 0.72 -2.93 -17.67
N SER A 59 0.78 -2.67 -18.98
CA SER A 59 0.79 -3.73 -20.01
C SER A 59 2.12 -4.45 -20.14
N ARG A 60 3.22 -3.79 -19.75
CA ARG A 60 4.58 -4.34 -19.80
C ARG A 60 4.95 -5.15 -18.57
N VAL A 61 4.54 -4.68 -17.40
CA VAL A 61 4.80 -5.31 -16.11
C VAL A 61 3.49 -5.41 -15.33
N GLN A 62 3.22 -6.55 -14.73
CA GLN A 62 2.05 -6.71 -13.87
C GLN A 62 2.16 -5.82 -12.64
N HIS A 63 1.14 -5.00 -12.41
CA HIS A 63 1.04 -4.13 -11.26
C HIS A 63 -0.11 -4.54 -10.34
N TYR A 64 0.11 -4.38 -9.04
CA TYR A 64 -0.86 -4.58 -7.96
C TYR A 64 -0.90 -3.35 -7.06
N GLY A 65 -1.95 -3.23 -6.26
CA GLY A 65 -2.09 -2.10 -5.33
C GLY A 65 -2.61 -0.82 -5.99
N LEU A 66 -3.22 -0.96 -7.16
CA LEU A 66 -3.84 0.14 -7.90
C LEU A 66 -5.35 -0.07 -7.95
N ASP A 67 -6.13 1.04 -7.93
CA ASP A 67 -7.58 1.04 -8.15
C ASP A 67 -8.38 0.05 -7.27
N LEU A 68 -7.96 -0.14 -6.01
CA LEU A 68 -8.55 -1.11 -5.10
C LEU A 68 -9.86 -0.65 -4.47
N GLU A 69 -10.08 0.67 -4.35
CA GLU A 69 -11.24 1.22 -3.66
C GLU A 69 -11.74 2.51 -4.34
N ASN A 70 -13.00 2.83 -4.15
CA ASN A 70 -13.59 4.08 -4.59
C ASN A 70 -13.13 5.25 -3.69
N VAL A 71 -13.07 6.46 -4.25
CA VAL A 71 -12.60 7.68 -3.55
C VAL A 71 -13.50 8.11 -2.38
N ASP A 72 -14.76 7.69 -2.39
CA ASP A 72 -15.75 7.97 -1.33
C ASP A 72 -15.60 7.04 -0.11
N LYS A 73 -14.76 6.02 -0.20
CA LYS A 73 -14.55 5.03 0.86
C LYS A 73 -13.19 5.15 1.49
N ARG A 74 -13.13 4.87 2.79
CA ARG A 74 -11.86 4.79 3.50
C ARG A 74 -11.17 3.47 3.22
N TYR A 75 -9.91 3.56 2.83
CA TYR A 75 -9.02 2.43 2.71
C TYR A 75 -7.89 2.57 3.72
N ASP A 76 -7.84 1.67 4.68
CA ASP A 76 -6.87 1.70 5.76
C ASP A 76 -5.70 0.74 5.53
N ILE A 77 -4.67 0.90 6.35
CA ILE A 77 -3.45 0.09 6.25
C ILE A 77 -3.70 -1.40 6.51
N SER A 78 -4.68 -1.76 7.34
CA SER A 78 -5.02 -3.16 7.61
C SER A 78 -5.56 -3.85 6.36
N LYS A 79 -6.46 -3.17 5.63
CA LYS A 79 -6.98 -3.65 4.35
C LYS A 79 -5.85 -3.80 3.33
N TYR A 80 -4.95 -2.81 3.27
CA TYR A 80 -3.80 -2.86 2.38
C TYR A 80 -2.89 -4.05 2.69
N LEU A 81 -2.52 -4.26 3.95
CA LEU A 81 -1.66 -5.38 4.34
C LEU A 81 -2.29 -6.74 4.05
N LYS A 82 -3.58 -6.88 4.29
CA LYS A 82 -4.32 -8.11 3.94
C LYS A 82 -4.27 -8.38 2.43
N TYR A 83 -4.49 -7.34 1.62
CA TYR A 83 -4.38 -7.42 0.17
C TYR A 83 -2.96 -7.76 -0.27
N ALA A 84 -1.96 -7.01 0.21
CA ALA A 84 -0.54 -7.22 -0.12
C ALA A 84 -0.08 -8.63 0.22
N LYS A 85 -0.46 -9.15 1.40
CA LYS A 85 -0.17 -10.53 1.81
C LYS A 85 -0.74 -11.55 0.84
N GLY A 86 -1.96 -11.33 0.35
CA GLY A 86 -2.58 -12.17 -0.68
C GLY A 86 -1.77 -12.17 -1.99
N VAL A 87 -1.42 -10.99 -2.49
CA VAL A 87 -0.61 -10.82 -3.71
C VAL A 87 0.74 -11.54 -3.58
N ILE A 88 1.45 -11.33 -2.46
CA ILE A 88 2.76 -11.93 -2.20
C ILE A 88 2.64 -13.46 -2.15
N THR A 89 1.62 -13.98 -1.48
CA THR A 89 1.39 -15.43 -1.38
C THR A 89 1.15 -16.06 -2.74
N GLU A 90 0.32 -15.43 -3.58
CA GLU A 90 0.02 -15.95 -4.91
C GLU A 90 1.24 -15.85 -5.85
N ALA A 91 1.99 -14.75 -5.79
CA ALA A 91 3.23 -14.59 -6.55
C ALA A 91 4.26 -15.66 -6.16
N TYR A 92 4.39 -15.93 -4.85
CA TYR A 92 5.27 -16.98 -4.35
C TYR A 92 4.91 -18.38 -4.89
N LYS A 93 3.61 -18.73 -4.91
CA LYS A 93 3.14 -19.99 -5.50
C LYS A 93 3.53 -20.13 -6.98
N ARG A 94 3.49 -19.02 -7.72
CA ARG A 94 3.89 -18.95 -9.13
C ARG A 94 5.41 -18.84 -9.32
N LYS A 95 6.18 -18.77 -8.24
CA LYS A 95 7.64 -18.51 -8.24
C LYS A 95 7.99 -17.17 -8.91
N SER A 96 7.10 -16.21 -8.85
CA SER A 96 7.31 -14.84 -9.32
C SER A 96 7.96 -13.98 -8.25
N ARG A 97 8.78 -13.00 -8.67
CA ARG A 97 9.39 -12.02 -7.77
C ARG A 97 8.45 -10.85 -7.57
N ILE A 98 8.38 -10.32 -6.35
CA ILE A 98 7.63 -9.10 -6.04
C ILE A 98 8.58 -7.97 -5.71
N LEU A 99 8.40 -6.85 -6.41
CA LEU A 99 9.03 -5.57 -6.15
C LEU A 99 8.00 -4.60 -5.54
N VAL A 100 8.15 -4.26 -4.27
CA VAL A 100 7.33 -3.27 -3.58
C VAL A 100 7.88 -1.88 -3.88
N VAL A 101 7.04 -1.00 -4.44
CA VAL A 101 7.45 0.33 -4.90
C VAL A 101 6.57 1.40 -4.28
N GLY A 102 7.16 2.37 -3.57
CA GLY A 102 6.37 3.45 -3.00
C GLY A 102 7.14 4.53 -2.29
N GLY A 103 6.42 5.62 -1.98
CA GLY A 103 6.93 6.75 -1.21
C GLY A 103 6.20 6.96 0.12
N SER A 104 5.12 6.22 0.36
CA SER A 104 4.31 6.33 1.59
C SER A 104 5.00 5.60 2.74
N GLY A 105 5.79 6.34 3.53
CA GLY A 105 6.62 5.76 4.60
C GLY A 105 5.85 4.90 5.60
N PHE A 106 4.61 5.29 5.95
CA PHE A 106 3.75 4.52 6.84
C PHE A 106 3.39 3.15 6.24
N TYR A 107 3.04 3.11 4.95
CA TYR A 107 2.74 1.86 4.23
C TYR A 107 3.99 0.98 4.09
N LEU A 108 5.13 1.56 3.76
CA LEU A 108 6.39 0.81 3.66
C LEU A 108 6.80 0.24 5.02
N ARG A 109 6.70 1.03 6.10
CA ARG A 109 7.03 0.58 7.45
C ARG A 109 6.21 -0.64 7.87
N SER A 110 4.96 -0.74 7.41
CA SER A 110 4.06 -1.84 7.78
C SER A 110 4.52 -3.23 7.32
N PHE A 111 5.44 -3.31 6.38
CA PHE A 111 6.07 -4.57 5.98
C PHE A 111 7.14 -5.06 6.96
N PHE A 112 7.67 -4.18 7.80
CA PHE A 112 8.81 -4.46 8.68
C PHE A 112 8.44 -4.46 10.16
N SER A 113 7.35 -3.80 10.52
CA SER A 113 6.88 -3.70 11.91
C SER A 113 5.36 -3.62 11.96
N ALA A 114 4.78 -4.17 13.01
CA ALA A 114 3.35 -3.99 13.26
C ALA A 114 3.05 -2.48 13.41
N VAL A 115 2.15 -1.98 12.58
CA VAL A 115 1.69 -0.57 12.62
C VAL A 115 0.24 -0.45 13.02
N VAL A 116 -0.40 -1.57 13.28
CA VAL A 116 -1.81 -1.66 13.66
C VAL A 116 -1.89 -2.57 14.88
N ASP A 117 -2.42 -2.05 15.97
CA ASP A 117 -2.88 -2.89 17.06
C ASP A 117 -4.18 -3.58 16.61
N GLU A 118 -4.34 -4.85 16.94
CA GLU A 118 -5.55 -5.62 16.63
C GLU A 118 -6.78 -5.16 17.42
N VAL A 119 -6.72 -3.96 18.01
CA VAL A 119 -7.81 -3.36 18.77
C VAL A 119 -8.94 -2.94 17.85
N VAL A 120 -10.02 -3.68 17.90
CA VAL A 120 -11.25 -3.34 17.19
C VAL A 120 -11.97 -2.23 17.92
N VAL A 121 -11.86 -1.00 17.45
CA VAL A 121 -12.62 0.12 17.99
C VAL A 121 -14.05 0.09 17.45
N SER A 122 -15.03 -0.13 18.33
CA SER A 122 -16.45 -0.16 17.95
C SER A 122 -16.92 1.18 17.40
N LYS A 123 -18.00 1.16 16.59
CA LYS A 123 -18.62 2.39 16.07
C LYS A 123 -19.13 3.30 17.19
N ASP A 124 -19.56 2.71 18.32
CA ASP A 124 -20.11 3.48 19.44
C ASP A 124 -19.00 4.24 20.19
N ILE A 125 -17.83 3.60 20.40
CA ILE A 125 -16.66 4.29 20.95
C ILE A 125 -16.23 5.44 20.04
N ARG A 126 -16.19 5.25 18.72
CA ARG A 126 -15.86 6.34 17.78
C ARG A 126 -16.84 7.51 17.89
N LYS A 127 -18.13 7.22 17.92
CA LYS A 127 -19.18 8.25 18.11
C LYS A 127 -19.04 8.98 19.44
N SER A 128 -18.75 8.26 20.52
CA SER A 128 -18.54 8.87 21.82
C SER A 128 -17.35 9.83 21.84
N VAL A 129 -16.24 9.44 21.20
CA VAL A 129 -15.05 10.29 21.07
C VAL A 129 -15.34 11.50 20.16
N GLU A 130 -16.07 11.32 19.06
CA GLU A 130 -16.48 12.42 18.17
C GLU A 130 -17.42 13.40 18.90
N ALA A 131 -18.37 12.90 19.70
CA ALA A 131 -19.26 13.73 20.50
C ALA A 131 -18.50 14.53 21.57
N LEU A 132 -17.57 13.92 22.26
CA LEU A 132 -16.71 14.57 23.24
C LEU A 132 -15.86 15.68 22.59
N TYR A 133 -15.30 15.40 21.42
CA TYR A 133 -14.55 16.40 20.65
C TYR A 133 -15.42 17.60 20.23
N LEU A 134 -16.66 17.35 19.81
CA LEU A 134 -17.59 18.42 19.43
C LEU A 134 -18.04 19.27 20.62
N ASP A 135 -18.14 18.69 21.81
CA ASP A 135 -18.58 19.37 23.02
C ASP A 135 -17.43 20.13 23.72
N GLU A 136 -16.30 19.49 23.90
CA GLU A 136 -15.19 20.00 24.73
C GLU A 136 -13.90 20.33 23.89
N GLY A 137 -13.91 20.11 22.59
CA GLY A 137 -12.76 20.32 21.73
C GLY A 137 -11.60 19.36 22.04
N LEU A 138 -10.37 19.78 21.71
CA LEU A 138 -9.17 18.98 22.00
C LEU A 138 -8.93 18.78 23.49
N THR A 139 -9.42 19.69 24.34
CA THR A 139 -9.21 19.63 25.79
C THR A 139 -9.93 18.43 26.42
N GLY A 140 -11.09 18.04 25.89
CA GLY A 140 -11.84 16.88 26.36
C GLY A 140 -11.23 15.54 25.95
N LEU A 141 -10.26 15.54 25.01
CA LEU A 141 -9.57 14.33 24.53
C LEU A 141 -8.23 14.10 25.24
N LEU A 142 -7.74 15.04 26.03
CA LEU A 142 -6.48 14.98 26.78
C LEU A 142 -6.71 14.54 28.21
#